data_ffdb6af9049ebbb326ce11aa85d98638
#
_entry.id   ffdb6af9049ebbb326ce11aa85d98638
#
_cell.length_a   1.000
_cell.length_b   1.000
_cell.length_c   1.000
_cell.angle_alpha   90.00
_cell.angle_beta   90.00
_cell.angle_gamma   90.00
#
_symmetry.space_group_name_H-M   'P 1'
#
loop_
_entity.id
_entity.type
_entity.pdbx_description
1 polymer ?
#
loop_
_entity_poly.entity_id
_entity_poly.type
_entity_poly.pdbx_seq_one_letter_code
_entity_poly.pdbx_strand_id
1 'polypeptide(L)'
;MSVRTNEVKYLLFDVESVADGEAIGKTRYPHRKYSPKQAIDAFRQDLIIESGRDFIPYTYHTPIAVVAAKIRQDFSLMEIVSLDEPHFRPAVITRYFWMGWERYARPTLVTFNGRSFDVPLMELAAFRYGISVPSWFNIHDKSFEQHRNRYNVHSHFDLHEILTNFGSSWFRGGLNLAASLLNKPGKLDVQGSMVQDLYAAGKTSEISEYCRCDVLDTYFVFLRVQVLMGRLTLEQERHLTDTTKQLIEGQADLHPAYRSYLEQWGDWSDPSSSGS
;
A
#
# COMPACT_ATOMS: atom_id res chain seq x y z
N MET A 1 -15.28 -18.19 7.98
CA MET A 1 -14.84 -19.29 7.08
C MET A 1 -13.37 -19.08 6.75
N SER A 2 -12.51 -20.10 6.91
CA SER A 2 -11.09 -19.96 6.49
C SER A 2 -11.03 -19.91 4.96
N VAL A 3 -10.49 -18.81 4.41
CA VAL A 3 -10.24 -18.64 2.97
C VAL A 3 -9.33 -19.77 2.48
N ARG A 4 -9.77 -20.53 1.46
CA ARG A 4 -8.92 -21.55 0.85
C ARG A 4 -7.71 -20.88 0.22
N THR A 5 -6.52 -21.39 0.50
CA THR A 5 -5.24 -20.78 0.10
C THR A 5 -5.09 -20.57 -1.42
N ASN A 6 -5.79 -21.32 -2.24
CA ASN A 6 -5.74 -21.25 -3.71
C ASN A 6 -6.75 -20.25 -4.34
N GLU A 7 -7.56 -19.54 -3.54
CA GLU A 7 -8.56 -18.61 -4.07
C GLU A 7 -8.03 -17.19 -4.21
N VAL A 8 -6.91 -16.84 -3.55
CA VAL A 8 -6.30 -15.52 -3.61
C VAL A 8 -5.44 -15.42 -4.86
N LYS A 9 -5.87 -14.64 -5.82
CA LYS A 9 -5.13 -14.39 -7.07
C LYS A 9 -4.27 -13.13 -6.99
N TYR A 10 -4.77 -12.11 -6.29
CA TYR A 10 -4.06 -10.85 -6.09
C TYR A 10 -4.01 -10.53 -4.60
N LEU A 11 -2.88 -10.05 -4.14
CA LEU A 11 -2.68 -9.49 -2.81
C LEU A 11 -2.37 -8.01 -2.97
N LEU A 12 -3.41 -7.20 -2.83
CA LEU A 12 -3.27 -5.75 -2.88
C LEU A 12 -2.93 -5.25 -1.48
N PHE A 13 -1.96 -4.36 -1.34
CA PHE A 13 -1.53 -3.89 -0.02
C PHE A 13 -0.96 -2.47 -0.07
N ASP A 14 -0.96 -1.86 1.10
CA ASP A 14 -0.34 -0.57 1.38
C ASP A 14 0.43 -0.64 2.70
N VAL A 15 1.47 0.19 2.87
CA VAL A 15 2.37 0.18 4.01
C VAL A 15 2.52 1.56 4.60
N GLU A 16 2.13 1.71 5.85
CA GLU A 16 2.46 2.88 6.63
C GLU A 16 3.76 2.67 7.41
N SER A 17 4.60 3.68 7.42
CA SER A 17 5.95 3.59 7.99
C SER A 17 6.38 4.87 8.68
N VAL A 18 7.32 4.74 9.59
CA VAL A 18 7.93 5.86 10.31
C VAL A 18 9.45 5.87 10.13
N ALA A 19 10.04 7.07 10.20
CA ALA A 19 11.48 7.21 10.17
C ALA A 19 12.11 6.61 11.45
N ASP A 20 13.15 5.81 11.26
CA ASP A 20 13.94 5.21 12.35
C ASP A 20 15.03 6.18 12.82
N GLY A 21 14.69 6.99 13.83
CA GLY A 21 15.62 7.97 14.38
C GLY A 21 16.87 7.35 15.01
N GLU A 22 16.84 6.09 15.49
CA GLU A 22 18.03 5.42 15.96
C GLU A 22 18.97 5.06 14.83
N ALA A 23 18.44 4.51 13.72
CA ALA A 23 19.24 4.19 12.55
C ALA A 23 19.85 5.46 11.94
N ILE A 24 19.07 6.53 11.83
CA ILE A 24 19.53 7.85 11.37
C ILE A 24 20.65 8.35 12.28
N GLY A 25 20.45 8.38 13.61
CA GLY A 25 21.45 8.83 14.56
C GLY A 25 22.77 8.06 14.46
N LYS A 26 22.70 6.73 14.36
CA LYS A 26 23.89 5.87 14.24
C LYS A 26 24.66 6.04 12.94
N THR A 27 23.97 6.30 11.84
CA THR A 27 24.60 6.28 10.49
C THR A 27 24.93 7.66 9.95
N ARG A 28 24.06 8.65 10.20
CA ARG A 28 24.26 10.03 9.70
C ARG A 28 24.98 10.93 10.73
N TYR A 29 24.74 10.69 12.01
CA TYR A 29 25.22 11.54 13.10
C TYR A 29 25.98 10.76 14.20
N PRO A 30 26.96 9.88 13.84
CA PRO A 30 27.59 8.96 14.80
C PRO A 30 28.33 9.68 15.95
N HIS A 31 28.71 10.93 15.73
CA HIS A 31 29.43 11.77 16.74
C HIS A 31 28.50 12.73 17.48
N ARG A 32 27.19 12.73 17.20
CA ARG A 32 26.19 13.57 17.88
C ARG A 32 25.38 12.73 18.86
N LYS A 33 25.12 13.26 20.04
CA LYS A 33 24.25 12.62 21.05
C LYS A 33 22.80 13.03 20.84
N TYR A 34 22.27 12.80 19.63
CA TYR A 34 20.88 13.10 19.34
C TYR A 34 19.95 12.04 19.89
N SER A 35 18.79 12.46 20.43
CA SER A 35 17.67 11.57 20.60
C SER A 35 17.13 11.12 19.22
N PRO A 36 16.34 10.02 19.13
CA PRO A 36 15.74 9.58 17.87
C PRO A 36 14.99 10.70 17.15
N LYS A 37 14.19 11.50 17.90
CA LYS A 37 13.47 12.67 17.35
C LYS A 37 14.43 13.73 16.81
N GLN A 38 15.47 14.10 17.56
CA GLN A 38 16.46 15.09 17.11
C GLN A 38 17.21 14.63 15.85
N ALA A 39 17.50 13.33 15.72
CA ALA A 39 18.15 12.78 14.53
C ALA A 39 17.22 12.87 13.30
N ILE A 40 15.92 12.57 13.45
CA ILE A 40 14.92 12.75 12.40
C ILE A 40 14.82 14.21 11.97
N ASP A 41 14.67 15.12 12.93
CA ASP A 41 14.51 16.56 12.66
C ASP A 41 15.76 17.12 11.96
N ALA A 42 16.97 16.76 12.41
CA ALA A 42 18.22 17.16 11.79
C ALA A 42 18.33 16.64 10.35
N PHE A 43 17.96 15.37 10.10
CA PHE A 43 18.03 14.79 8.78
C PHE A 43 17.03 15.44 7.80
N ARG A 44 15.83 15.79 8.26
CA ARG A 44 14.87 16.55 7.45
C ARG A 44 15.43 17.92 7.05
N GLN A 45 16.09 18.61 7.98
CA GLN A 45 16.74 19.89 7.67
C GLN A 45 17.86 19.74 6.64
N ASP A 46 18.71 18.71 6.78
CA ASP A 46 19.76 18.43 5.79
C ASP A 46 19.13 18.18 4.41
N LEU A 47 18.06 17.37 4.33
CA LEU A 47 17.37 17.07 3.08
C LEU A 47 16.72 18.29 2.43
N ILE A 48 16.16 19.22 3.24
CA ILE A 48 15.64 20.50 2.73
C ILE A 48 16.78 21.31 2.10
N ILE A 49 17.94 21.36 2.74
CA ILE A 49 19.11 22.08 2.23
C ILE A 49 19.65 21.43 0.95
N GLU A 50 19.73 20.08 0.93
CA GLU A 50 20.30 19.31 -0.18
C GLU A 50 19.39 19.25 -1.41
N SER A 51 18.06 19.13 -1.22
CA SER A 51 17.11 18.80 -2.30
C SER A 51 15.84 19.65 -2.35
N GLY A 52 15.65 20.55 -1.39
CA GLY A 52 14.42 21.33 -1.23
C GLY A 52 13.23 20.51 -0.71
N ARG A 53 13.44 19.27 -0.23
CA ARG A 53 12.37 18.37 0.25
C ARG A 53 12.82 17.73 1.56
N ASP A 54 11.87 17.54 2.49
CA ASP A 54 12.11 16.95 3.80
C ASP A 54 11.81 15.44 3.87
N PHE A 55 11.49 14.81 2.73
CA PHE A 55 11.10 13.40 2.66
C PHE A 55 12.31 12.49 2.93
N ILE A 56 12.26 11.80 4.07
CA ILE A 56 13.29 10.81 4.46
C ILE A 56 13.17 9.58 3.55
N PRO A 57 14.27 9.08 2.94
CA PRO A 57 14.23 7.88 2.11
C PRO A 57 13.74 6.64 2.86
N TYR A 58 13.02 5.73 2.17
CA TYR A 58 12.47 4.49 2.75
C TYR A 58 13.53 3.64 3.45
N THR A 59 14.81 3.77 3.07
CA THR A 59 15.93 3.04 3.67
C THR A 59 16.13 3.35 5.16
N TYR A 60 15.56 4.45 5.63
CA TYR A 60 15.54 4.84 7.04
C TYR A 60 14.16 4.67 7.68
N HIS A 61 13.24 3.95 7.05
CA HIS A 61 11.91 3.71 7.58
C HIS A 61 11.77 2.32 8.20
N THR A 62 10.78 2.20 9.07
CA THR A 62 10.32 0.95 9.66
C THR A 62 8.83 0.81 9.36
N PRO A 63 8.35 -0.32 8.81
CA PRO A 63 6.92 -0.54 8.60
C PRO A 63 6.21 -0.67 9.94
N ILE A 64 5.12 0.04 10.14
CA ILE A 64 4.37 0.06 11.42
C ILE A 64 2.92 -0.38 11.26
N ALA A 65 2.36 -0.28 10.06
CA ALA A 65 1.09 -0.88 9.71
C ALA A 65 1.16 -1.37 8.27
N VAL A 66 0.60 -2.55 8.02
CA VAL A 66 0.43 -3.11 6.68
C VAL A 66 -0.99 -3.63 6.59
N VAL A 67 -1.73 -3.11 5.65
CA VAL A 67 -3.08 -3.56 5.33
C VAL A 67 -3.06 -4.26 3.98
N ALA A 68 -3.69 -5.42 3.90
CA ALA A 68 -3.74 -6.22 2.69
C ALA A 68 -5.17 -6.62 2.34
N ALA A 69 -5.56 -6.43 1.08
CA ALA A 69 -6.79 -6.92 0.49
C ALA A 69 -6.53 -8.20 -0.30
N LYS A 70 -7.31 -9.24 -0.02
CA LYS A 70 -7.29 -10.51 -0.75
C LYS A 70 -8.33 -10.48 -1.85
N ILE A 71 -7.91 -10.75 -3.08
CA ILE A 71 -8.74 -10.58 -4.28
C ILE A 71 -8.70 -11.88 -5.10
N ARG A 72 -9.87 -12.29 -5.57
CA ARG A 72 -10.03 -13.49 -6.42
C ARG A 72 -9.61 -13.25 -7.87
N GLN A 73 -9.62 -14.33 -8.63
CA GLN A 73 -9.36 -14.31 -10.09
C GLN A 73 -10.39 -13.48 -10.87
N ASP A 74 -11.62 -13.39 -10.39
CA ASP A 74 -12.70 -12.58 -10.96
C ASP A 74 -12.68 -11.12 -10.49
N PHE A 75 -11.60 -10.73 -9.82
CA PHE A 75 -11.36 -9.42 -9.21
C PHE A 75 -12.24 -9.08 -8.01
N SER A 76 -13.09 -10.00 -7.51
CA SER A 76 -13.89 -9.76 -6.31
C SER A 76 -13.03 -9.66 -5.06
N LEU A 77 -13.33 -8.66 -4.22
CA LEU A 77 -12.70 -8.48 -2.91
C LEU A 77 -13.23 -9.55 -1.94
N MET A 78 -12.33 -10.24 -1.26
CA MET A 78 -12.67 -11.28 -0.26
C MET A 78 -12.69 -10.71 1.15
N GLU A 79 -11.61 -10.05 1.54
CA GLU A 79 -11.43 -9.45 2.84
C GLU A 79 -10.28 -8.44 2.83
N ILE A 80 -10.30 -7.52 3.80
CA ILE A 80 -9.20 -6.60 4.09
C ILE A 80 -8.70 -6.91 5.49
N VAL A 81 -7.40 -7.15 5.64
CA VAL A 81 -6.79 -7.50 6.91
C VAL A 81 -5.65 -6.54 7.25
N SER A 82 -5.56 -6.12 8.52
CA SER A 82 -4.40 -5.43 9.06
C SER A 82 -3.49 -6.44 9.73
N LEU A 83 -2.21 -6.43 9.39
CA LEU A 83 -1.26 -7.41 9.91
C LEU A 83 -0.84 -7.09 11.34
N ASP A 84 -0.84 -8.10 12.20
CA ASP A 84 -0.47 -8.03 13.63
C ASP A 84 -1.29 -7.02 14.45
N GLU A 85 -2.51 -6.69 14.03
CA GLU A 85 -3.43 -5.90 14.83
C GLU A 85 -3.84 -6.67 16.09
N PRO A 86 -3.95 -6.05 17.29
CA PRO A 86 -3.70 -4.63 17.60
C PRO A 86 -2.25 -4.33 18.03
N HIS A 87 -1.30 -5.24 17.89
CA HIS A 87 0.05 -5.09 18.44
C HIS A 87 1.00 -4.32 17.55
N PHE A 88 0.82 -4.39 16.21
CA PHE A 88 1.59 -3.66 15.20
C PHE A 88 3.12 -3.74 15.38
N ARG A 89 3.64 -4.95 15.65
CA ARG A 89 5.07 -5.20 15.85
C ARG A 89 5.79 -5.32 14.51
N PRO A 90 6.72 -4.43 14.14
CA PRO A 90 7.32 -4.38 12.80
C PRO A 90 7.92 -5.71 12.31
N ALA A 91 8.62 -6.44 13.17
CA ALA A 91 9.19 -7.75 12.82
C ALA A 91 8.11 -8.82 12.56
N VAL A 92 6.97 -8.76 13.29
CA VAL A 92 5.86 -9.70 13.14
C VAL A 92 5.06 -9.35 11.87
N ILE A 93 4.76 -8.06 11.64
CA ILE A 93 4.14 -7.55 10.42
C ILE A 93 4.93 -8.02 9.20
N THR A 94 6.24 -7.80 9.19
CA THR A 94 7.12 -8.20 8.08
C THR A 94 7.08 -9.70 7.86
N ARG A 95 7.11 -10.49 8.93
CA ARG A 95 7.03 -11.96 8.86
C ARG A 95 5.67 -12.41 8.31
N TYR A 96 4.56 -11.84 8.81
CA TYR A 96 3.21 -12.21 8.36
C TYR A 96 2.97 -11.85 6.91
N PHE A 97 3.50 -10.71 6.44
CA PHE A 97 3.41 -10.31 5.04
C PHE A 97 4.05 -11.37 4.11
N TRP A 98 5.32 -11.70 4.34
CA TRP A 98 6.03 -12.65 3.48
C TRP A 98 5.51 -14.08 3.62
N MET A 99 5.19 -14.52 4.84
CA MET A 99 4.54 -15.82 5.06
C MET A 99 3.17 -15.90 4.39
N GLY A 100 2.38 -14.82 4.45
CA GLY A 100 1.08 -14.73 3.79
C GLY A 100 1.22 -14.85 2.28
N TRP A 101 2.16 -14.12 1.68
CA TRP A 101 2.44 -14.20 0.26
C TRP A 101 2.81 -15.64 -0.19
N GLU A 102 3.70 -16.30 0.55
CA GLU A 102 4.03 -17.71 0.27
C GLU A 102 2.82 -18.64 0.48
N ARG A 103 2.08 -18.48 1.58
CA ARG A 103 0.93 -19.32 1.94
C ARG A 103 -0.20 -19.25 0.91
N TYR A 104 -0.43 -18.10 0.30
CA TYR A 104 -1.41 -17.92 -0.76
C TYR A 104 -0.88 -18.30 -2.15
N ALA A 105 0.16 -19.10 -2.22
CA ALA A 105 0.79 -19.57 -3.45
C ALA A 105 1.33 -18.42 -4.33
N ARG A 106 1.87 -17.39 -3.70
CA ARG A 106 2.55 -16.25 -4.34
C ARG A 106 1.62 -15.49 -5.29
N PRO A 107 0.51 -14.95 -4.79
CA PRO A 107 -0.39 -14.14 -5.61
C PRO A 107 0.35 -12.94 -6.19
N THR A 108 -0.17 -12.39 -7.28
CA THR A 108 0.31 -11.13 -7.83
C THR A 108 0.17 -10.04 -6.76
N LEU A 109 1.27 -9.41 -6.37
CA LEU A 109 1.22 -8.22 -5.53
C LEU A 109 0.63 -7.07 -6.33
N VAL A 110 -0.27 -6.29 -5.73
CA VAL A 110 -0.85 -5.10 -6.34
C VAL A 110 -0.61 -3.91 -5.42
N THR A 111 -0.08 -2.81 -5.96
CA THR A 111 0.19 -1.58 -5.20
C THR A 111 -0.06 -0.35 -6.07
N PHE A 112 -0.10 0.82 -5.44
CA PHE A 112 0.03 2.10 -6.14
C PHE A 112 1.38 2.75 -5.79
N ASN A 113 2.33 2.74 -6.73
CA ASN A 113 3.71 3.23 -6.54
C ASN A 113 4.54 2.43 -5.51
N GLY A 114 4.09 1.24 -5.14
CA GLY A 114 4.76 0.42 -4.11
C GLY A 114 6.08 -0.19 -4.57
N ARG A 115 6.34 -0.21 -5.88
CA ARG A 115 7.64 -0.65 -6.40
C ARG A 115 8.77 0.28 -5.98
N SER A 116 8.47 1.55 -5.79
CA SER A 116 9.46 2.55 -5.37
C SER A 116 9.53 2.75 -3.85
N PHE A 117 8.55 2.22 -3.08
CA PHE A 117 8.49 2.44 -1.64
C PHE A 117 8.12 1.19 -0.84
N ASP A 118 6.89 0.66 -0.97
CA ASP A 118 6.33 -0.38 -0.10
C ASP A 118 7.10 -1.70 -0.19
N VAL A 119 7.32 -2.18 -1.40
CA VAL A 119 8.03 -3.45 -1.62
C VAL A 119 9.49 -3.36 -1.18
N PRO A 120 10.30 -2.36 -1.59
CA PRO A 120 11.66 -2.19 -1.08
C PRO A 120 11.74 -2.02 0.44
N LEU A 121 10.74 -1.35 1.05
CA LEU A 121 10.67 -1.23 2.51
C LEU A 121 10.45 -2.59 3.18
N MET A 122 9.52 -3.42 2.66
CA MET A 122 9.26 -4.75 3.18
C MET A 122 10.44 -5.72 2.93
N GLU A 123 11.17 -5.57 1.81
CA GLU A 123 12.43 -6.28 1.56
C GLU A 123 13.51 -5.91 2.58
N LEU A 124 13.70 -4.61 2.82
CA LEU A 124 14.68 -4.09 3.78
C LEU A 124 14.33 -4.50 5.22
N ALA A 125 13.04 -4.50 5.56
CA ALA A 125 12.57 -5.00 6.84
C ALA A 125 12.84 -6.50 7.00
N ALA A 126 12.63 -7.31 5.94
CA ALA A 126 12.99 -8.73 5.96
C ALA A 126 14.50 -8.94 6.17
N PHE A 127 15.34 -8.15 5.50
CA PHE A 127 16.79 -8.12 5.72
C PHE A 127 17.13 -7.78 7.18
N ARG A 128 16.54 -6.73 7.73
CA ARG A 128 16.78 -6.27 9.11
C ARG A 128 16.40 -7.32 10.15
N TYR A 129 15.29 -8.04 9.93
CA TYR A 129 14.76 -9.02 10.88
C TYR A 129 15.19 -10.47 10.60
N GLY A 130 16.07 -10.69 9.64
CA GLY A 130 16.58 -12.03 9.28
C GLY A 130 15.49 -12.96 8.76
N ILE A 131 14.52 -12.44 8.01
CA ILE A 131 13.41 -13.20 7.43
C ILE A 131 13.82 -13.69 6.04
N SER A 132 13.83 -15.01 5.84
CA SER A 132 14.16 -15.63 4.55
C SER A 132 12.93 -15.61 3.62
N VAL A 133 13.13 -15.14 2.38
CA VAL A 133 12.11 -15.08 1.33
C VAL A 133 12.71 -15.53 -0.01
N PRO A 134 13.16 -16.81 -0.11
CA PRO A 134 13.94 -17.28 -1.27
C PRO A 134 13.16 -17.21 -2.58
N SER A 135 11.83 -17.43 -2.54
CA SER A 135 11.00 -17.36 -3.73
C SER A 135 10.89 -15.94 -4.30
N TRP A 136 10.93 -14.92 -3.45
CA TRP A 136 10.93 -13.52 -3.89
C TRP A 136 12.29 -13.11 -4.47
N PHE A 137 13.39 -13.58 -3.85
CA PHE A 137 14.76 -13.31 -4.26
C PHE A 137 15.31 -14.38 -5.21
N ASN A 138 14.51 -14.88 -6.15
CA ASN A 138 14.87 -15.89 -7.15
C ASN A 138 15.79 -15.33 -8.26
N ILE A 139 16.88 -14.67 -7.87
CA ILE A 139 17.80 -13.93 -8.76
C ILE A 139 18.60 -14.81 -9.73
N HIS A 140 18.60 -16.12 -9.52
CA HIS A 140 19.27 -17.09 -10.40
C HIS A 140 18.37 -17.65 -11.50
N ASP A 141 17.06 -17.36 -11.43
CA ASP A 141 16.10 -17.72 -12.46
C ASP A 141 16.25 -16.81 -13.69
N LYS A 142 15.62 -17.17 -14.81
CA LYS A 142 15.58 -16.30 -15.98
C LYS A 142 14.95 -14.96 -15.63
N SER A 143 15.48 -13.88 -16.21
CA SER A 143 15.08 -12.52 -15.81
C SER A 143 13.57 -12.27 -15.86
N PHE A 144 12.85 -12.85 -16.83
CA PHE A 144 11.39 -12.69 -16.94
C PHE A 144 10.59 -13.54 -15.94
N GLU A 145 11.22 -14.55 -15.30
CA GLU A 145 10.63 -15.39 -14.25
C GLU A 145 10.89 -14.81 -12.85
N GLN A 146 11.87 -13.90 -12.71
CA GLN A 146 12.20 -13.29 -11.42
C GLN A 146 11.05 -12.44 -10.90
N HIS A 147 10.66 -12.65 -9.65
CA HIS A 147 9.58 -11.89 -9.01
C HIS A 147 9.90 -10.41 -8.89
N ARG A 148 11.16 -10.05 -8.67
CA ARG A 148 11.64 -8.66 -8.56
C ARG A 148 11.84 -7.97 -9.90
N ASN A 149 11.68 -8.67 -11.03
CA ASN A 149 11.82 -8.04 -12.33
C ASN A 149 10.73 -6.97 -12.50
N ARG A 150 11.13 -5.74 -12.81
CA ARG A 150 10.24 -4.58 -12.99
C ARG A 150 9.12 -4.84 -13.99
N TYR A 151 9.39 -5.58 -15.04
CA TYR A 151 8.44 -5.86 -16.11
C TYR A 151 7.64 -7.16 -15.90
N ASN A 152 7.87 -7.90 -14.82
CA ASN A 152 7.09 -9.08 -14.46
C ASN A 152 5.80 -8.66 -13.73
N VAL A 153 4.83 -8.17 -14.50
CA VAL A 153 3.52 -7.72 -13.98
C VAL A 153 2.67 -8.86 -13.38
N HIS A 154 3.04 -10.12 -13.64
CA HIS A 154 2.39 -11.27 -13.01
C HIS A 154 2.85 -11.48 -11.57
N SER A 155 4.01 -10.98 -11.22
CA SER A 155 4.53 -11.00 -9.85
C SER A 155 4.14 -9.75 -9.07
N HIS A 156 4.35 -8.57 -9.67
CA HIS A 156 4.00 -7.30 -9.05
C HIS A 156 3.37 -6.35 -10.06
N PHE A 157 2.10 -6.05 -9.87
CA PHE A 157 1.29 -5.15 -10.68
C PHE A 157 1.20 -3.78 -9.98
N ASP A 158 2.15 -2.91 -10.27
CA ASP A 158 2.15 -1.54 -9.75
C ASP A 158 1.31 -0.62 -10.63
N LEU A 159 0.21 -0.13 -10.09
CA LEU A 159 -0.77 0.69 -10.82
C LEU A 159 -0.16 2.01 -11.31
N HIS A 160 0.74 2.62 -10.54
CA HIS A 160 1.42 3.83 -10.95
C HIS A 160 2.34 3.56 -12.17
N GLU A 161 3.06 2.45 -12.19
CA GLU A 161 3.88 2.07 -13.34
C GLU A 161 3.05 1.77 -14.59
N ILE A 162 1.91 1.09 -14.43
CA ILE A 162 0.99 0.85 -15.56
C ILE A 162 0.47 2.18 -16.14
N LEU A 163 0.01 3.11 -15.28
CA LEU A 163 -0.53 4.40 -15.69
C LEU A 163 0.54 5.36 -16.26
N THR A 164 1.81 5.14 -15.93
CA THR A 164 2.93 5.97 -16.41
C THR A 164 3.76 5.30 -17.51
N ASN A 165 3.32 4.14 -18.01
CA ASN A 165 4.11 3.33 -18.95
C ASN A 165 5.53 3.11 -18.40
N PHE A 166 5.61 2.51 -17.20
CA PHE A 166 6.85 2.21 -16.46
C PHE A 166 7.76 3.43 -16.23
N GLY A 167 7.14 4.57 -15.94
CA GLY A 167 7.86 5.82 -15.63
C GLY A 167 8.26 6.63 -16.85
N SER A 168 7.74 6.29 -18.05
CA SER A 168 7.94 7.11 -19.27
C SER A 168 7.17 8.43 -19.24
N SER A 169 6.16 8.54 -18.40
CA SER A 169 5.42 9.78 -18.13
C SER A 169 5.33 10.06 -16.63
N TRP A 170 4.83 11.24 -16.28
CA TRP A 170 4.68 11.65 -14.89
C TRP A 170 3.21 11.65 -14.48
N PHE A 171 2.87 10.92 -13.43
CA PHE A 171 1.56 10.94 -12.81
C PHE A 171 1.64 11.76 -11.49
N ARG A 172 1.31 13.05 -11.58
CA ARG A 172 1.28 13.94 -10.40
C ARG A 172 -0.09 13.84 -9.72
N GLY A 173 -0.12 13.87 -8.41
CA GLY A 173 -1.36 13.72 -7.62
C GLY A 173 -1.53 12.35 -6.97
N GLY A 174 -0.76 11.35 -7.42
CA GLY A 174 -0.69 10.04 -6.76
C GLY A 174 -2.04 9.31 -6.69
N LEU A 175 -2.18 8.42 -5.71
CA LEU A 175 -3.40 7.66 -5.48
C LEU A 175 -4.62 8.55 -5.24
N ASN A 176 -4.45 9.67 -4.55
CA ASN A 176 -5.52 10.62 -4.30
C ASN A 176 -6.18 11.13 -5.60
N LEU A 177 -5.36 11.53 -6.60
CA LEU A 177 -5.90 11.92 -7.90
C LEU A 177 -6.57 10.75 -8.61
N ALA A 178 -5.92 9.57 -8.62
CA ALA A 178 -6.47 8.40 -9.30
C ALA A 178 -7.83 7.98 -8.73
N ALA A 179 -8.00 7.97 -7.42
CA ALA A 179 -9.25 7.68 -6.73
C ALA A 179 -10.32 8.77 -7.00
N SER A 180 -9.93 10.04 -6.92
CA SER A 180 -10.84 11.18 -7.18
C SER A 180 -11.40 11.17 -8.60
N LEU A 181 -10.64 10.73 -9.61
CA LEU A 181 -11.14 10.55 -10.98
C LEU A 181 -12.25 9.48 -11.08
N LEU A 182 -12.36 8.62 -10.07
CA LEU A 182 -13.39 7.59 -9.95
C LEU A 182 -14.49 7.98 -8.95
N ASN A 183 -14.51 9.25 -8.50
CA ASN A 183 -15.38 9.75 -7.42
C ASN A 183 -15.25 8.92 -6.13
N LYS A 184 -14.07 8.38 -5.84
CA LYS A 184 -13.77 7.77 -4.56
C LYS A 184 -13.13 8.81 -3.64
N PRO A 185 -13.23 8.64 -2.30
CA PRO A 185 -12.82 9.67 -1.35
C PRO A 185 -11.39 10.18 -1.54
N GLY A 186 -10.47 9.31 -1.97
CA GLY A 186 -9.07 9.65 -2.00
C GLY A 186 -8.53 9.75 -0.57
N LYS A 187 -7.46 10.53 -0.41
CA LYS A 187 -6.88 10.76 0.92
C LYS A 187 -7.88 11.48 1.82
N LEU A 188 -8.34 10.78 2.84
CA LEU A 188 -8.99 11.37 4.00
C LEU A 188 -7.97 12.24 4.77
N ASP A 189 -8.39 12.93 5.82
CA ASP A 189 -7.66 13.98 6.55
C ASP A 189 -6.22 13.66 7.03
N VAL A 190 -5.78 12.38 7.00
CA VAL A 190 -4.42 11.99 7.43
C VAL A 190 -3.45 12.13 6.26
N GLN A 191 -2.48 13.01 6.41
CA GLN A 191 -1.34 13.11 5.48
C GLN A 191 -0.17 12.25 5.98
N GLY A 192 0.63 11.69 5.08
CA GLY A 192 1.81 10.90 5.45
C GLY A 192 2.77 11.62 6.41
N SER A 193 2.77 12.96 6.43
CA SER A 193 3.50 13.78 7.42
C SER A 193 2.98 13.60 8.85
N MET A 194 1.71 13.23 9.05
CA MET A 194 1.08 13.04 10.37
C MET A 194 1.36 11.65 10.96
N VAL A 195 1.72 10.66 10.13
CA VAL A 195 1.94 9.27 10.56
C VAL A 195 3.01 9.18 11.64
N GLN A 196 4.09 9.96 11.51
CA GLN A 196 5.16 10.01 12.51
C GLN A 196 4.67 10.49 13.88
N ASP A 197 3.83 11.52 13.90
CA ASP A 197 3.30 12.10 15.14
C ASP A 197 2.24 11.18 15.78
N LEU A 198 1.36 10.59 14.99
CA LEU A 198 0.39 9.60 15.45
C LEU A 198 1.10 8.37 16.07
N TYR A 199 2.14 7.88 15.42
CA TYR A 199 2.94 6.78 15.95
C TYR A 199 3.63 7.15 17.27
N ALA A 200 4.24 8.34 17.36
CA ALA A 200 4.84 8.84 18.60
C ALA A 200 3.82 9.00 19.73
N ALA A 201 2.56 9.27 19.40
CA ALA A 201 1.43 9.34 20.34
C ALA A 201 0.83 7.96 20.71
N GLY A 202 1.37 6.86 20.15
CA GLY A 202 0.85 5.50 20.40
C GLY A 202 -0.45 5.17 19.64
N LYS A 203 -0.81 5.93 18.61
CA LYS A 203 -2.06 5.85 17.86
C LYS A 203 -1.96 4.99 16.59
N THR A 204 -1.26 3.85 16.67
CA THR A 204 -1.01 2.99 15.50
C THR A 204 -2.31 2.41 14.93
N SER A 205 -3.33 2.18 15.77
CA SER A 205 -4.65 1.74 15.26
C SER A 205 -5.30 2.78 14.34
N GLU A 206 -5.17 4.09 14.64
CA GLU A 206 -5.68 5.16 13.75
C GLU A 206 -4.92 5.17 12.41
N ILE A 207 -3.61 4.91 12.43
CA ILE A 207 -2.79 4.77 11.23
C ILE A 207 -3.23 3.56 10.39
N SER A 208 -3.52 2.43 11.04
CA SER A 208 -4.00 1.23 10.36
C SER A 208 -5.38 1.43 9.72
N GLU A 209 -6.28 2.13 10.40
CA GLU A 209 -7.59 2.48 9.85
C GLU A 209 -7.47 3.38 8.60
N TYR A 210 -6.56 4.35 8.63
CA TYR A 210 -6.25 5.18 7.46
C TYR A 210 -5.70 4.33 6.30
N CYS A 211 -4.75 3.45 6.55
CA CYS A 211 -4.17 2.53 5.55
C CYS A 211 -5.25 1.63 4.91
N ARG A 212 -6.34 1.28 5.63
CA ARG A 212 -7.50 0.55 5.06
C ARG A 212 -8.20 1.35 3.95
N CYS A 213 -8.28 2.68 4.10
CA CYS A 213 -8.88 3.55 3.09
C CYS A 213 -8.00 3.65 1.84
N ASP A 214 -6.67 3.76 2.00
CA ASP A 214 -5.73 3.77 0.88
C ASP A 214 -5.76 2.41 0.12
N VAL A 215 -5.94 1.30 0.84
CA VAL A 215 -6.15 -0.03 0.23
C VAL A 215 -7.46 -0.08 -0.58
N LEU A 216 -8.55 0.51 -0.10
CA LEU A 216 -9.81 0.59 -0.85
C LEU A 216 -9.66 1.45 -2.11
N ASP A 217 -9.05 2.62 -2.01
CA ASP A 217 -8.80 3.49 -3.16
C ASP A 217 -7.93 2.78 -4.20
N THR A 218 -6.89 2.10 -3.76
CA THR A 218 -6.02 1.28 -4.63
C THR A 218 -6.82 0.16 -5.30
N TYR A 219 -7.76 -0.46 -4.61
CA TYR A 219 -8.62 -1.49 -5.17
C TYR A 219 -9.54 -0.94 -6.28
N PHE A 220 -10.19 0.20 -6.08
CA PHE A 220 -11.04 0.80 -7.12
C PHE A 220 -10.23 1.26 -8.33
N VAL A 221 -9.04 1.81 -8.12
CA VAL A 221 -8.11 2.11 -9.22
C VAL A 221 -7.67 0.83 -9.94
N PHE A 222 -7.43 -0.26 -9.20
CA PHE A 222 -7.11 -1.56 -9.78
C PHE A 222 -8.25 -2.08 -10.68
N LEU A 223 -9.51 -2.01 -10.24
CA LEU A 223 -10.66 -2.40 -11.06
C LEU A 223 -10.75 -1.57 -12.35
N ARG A 224 -10.60 -0.25 -12.28
CA ARG A 224 -10.63 0.63 -13.44
C ARG A 224 -9.47 0.32 -14.41
N VAL A 225 -8.30 -0.02 -13.92
CA VAL A 225 -7.19 -0.46 -14.76
C VAL A 225 -7.53 -1.80 -15.45
N GLN A 226 -8.27 -2.71 -14.80
CA GLN A 226 -8.74 -3.94 -15.48
C GLN A 226 -9.75 -3.62 -16.61
N VAL A 227 -10.60 -2.59 -16.43
CA VAL A 227 -11.46 -2.10 -17.53
C VAL A 227 -10.61 -1.52 -18.66
N LEU A 228 -9.63 -0.66 -18.34
CA LEU A 228 -8.70 -0.10 -19.33
C LEU A 228 -7.97 -1.19 -20.14
N MET A 229 -7.65 -2.33 -19.50
CA MET A 229 -7.01 -3.48 -20.13
C MET A 229 -7.98 -4.44 -20.84
N GLY A 230 -9.28 -4.15 -20.85
CA GLY A 230 -10.31 -5.01 -21.47
C GLY A 230 -10.57 -6.33 -20.73
N ARG A 231 -10.17 -6.42 -19.46
CA ARG A 231 -10.39 -7.61 -18.61
C ARG A 231 -11.70 -7.55 -17.83
N LEU A 232 -12.24 -6.35 -17.65
CA LEU A 232 -13.56 -6.08 -17.09
C LEU A 232 -14.35 -5.17 -18.04
N THR A 233 -15.67 -5.30 -18.05
CA THR A 233 -16.57 -4.28 -18.58
C THR A 233 -16.88 -3.24 -17.51
N LEU A 234 -17.39 -2.08 -17.90
CA LEU A 234 -17.86 -1.05 -16.95
C LEU A 234 -19.00 -1.58 -16.05
N GLU A 235 -19.84 -2.46 -16.58
CA GLU A 235 -20.93 -3.10 -15.82
C GLU A 235 -20.36 -4.04 -14.73
N GLN A 236 -19.36 -4.86 -15.08
CA GLN A 236 -18.69 -5.74 -14.13
C GLN A 236 -17.94 -4.93 -13.05
N GLU A 237 -17.24 -3.86 -13.42
CA GLU A 237 -16.60 -2.95 -12.46
C GLU A 237 -17.63 -2.37 -11.48
N ARG A 238 -18.78 -1.88 -11.98
CA ARG A 238 -19.86 -1.35 -11.14
C ARG A 238 -20.37 -2.40 -10.17
N HIS A 239 -20.65 -3.60 -10.64
CA HIS A 239 -21.09 -4.70 -9.77
C HIS A 239 -20.08 -5.03 -8.66
N LEU A 240 -18.77 -5.08 -8.98
CA LEU A 240 -17.72 -5.30 -7.99
C LEU A 240 -17.61 -4.14 -6.98
N THR A 241 -17.79 -2.91 -7.46
CA THR A 241 -17.81 -1.69 -6.64
C THR A 241 -18.98 -1.72 -5.65
N ASP A 242 -20.18 -2.05 -6.12
CA ASP A 242 -21.40 -2.14 -5.29
C ASP A 242 -21.28 -3.26 -4.25
N THR A 243 -20.75 -4.42 -4.65
CA THR A 243 -20.50 -5.54 -3.74
C THR A 243 -19.50 -5.16 -2.65
N THR A 244 -18.45 -4.43 -3.02
CA THR A 244 -17.44 -3.94 -2.06
C THR A 244 -18.05 -2.90 -1.11
N LYS A 245 -18.90 -1.99 -1.61
CA LYS A 245 -19.62 -1.03 -0.78
C LYS A 245 -20.42 -1.74 0.30
N GLN A 246 -21.21 -2.75 -0.07
CA GLN A 246 -21.98 -3.56 0.89
C GLN A 246 -21.09 -4.27 1.92
N LEU A 247 -19.91 -4.75 1.50
CA LEU A 247 -18.96 -5.39 2.40
C LEU A 247 -18.44 -4.42 3.46
N ILE A 248 -18.03 -3.21 3.07
CA ILE A 248 -17.52 -2.21 4.02
C ILE A 248 -18.65 -1.58 4.86
N GLU A 249 -19.87 -1.42 4.33
CA GLU A 249 -21.06 -1.04 5.10
C GLU A 249 -21.30 -2.02 6.25
N GLY A 250 -21.23 -3.33 5.98
CA GLY A 250 -21.36 -4.38 7.00
C GLY A 250 -20.25 -4.40 8.04
N GLN A 251 -19.13 -3.70 7.83
CA GLN A 251 -17.98 -3.62 8.73
C GLN A 251 -17.77 -2.23 9.34
N ALA A 252 -18.61 -1.25 9.03
CA ALA A 252 -18.43 0.15 9.45
C ALA A 252 -18.50 0.35 10.97
N ASP A 253 -19.13 -0.56 11.71
CA ASP A 253 -19.15 -0.53 13.18
C ASP A 253 -17.84 -1.06 13.79
N LEU A 254 -17.11 -1.92 13.08
CA LEU A 254 -15.83 -2.46 13.52
C LEU A 254 -14.67 -1.56 13.11
N HIS A 255 -14.80 -0.84 12.00
CA HIS A 255 -13.77 0.01 11.41
C HIS A 255 -14.30 1.43 11.19
N PRO A 256 -14.04 2.35 12.12
CA PRO A 256 -14.51 3.72 12.03
C PRO A 256 -14.13 4.44 10.73
N ALA A 257 -12.97 4.12 10.16
CA ALA A 257 -12.54 4.68 8.89
C ALA A 257 -13.47 4.35 7.72
N TYR A 258 -14.11 3.18 7.73
CA TYR A 258 -15.10 2.83 6.69
C TYR A 258 -16.35 3.71 6.76
N ARG A 259 -16.76 4.17 7.94
CA ARG A 259 -17.86 5.11 8.07
C ARG A 259 -17.52 6.45 7.40
N SER A 260 -16.38 7.03 7.74
CA SER A 260 -15.90 8.26 7.12
C SER A 260 -15.68 8.12 5.61
N TYR A 261 -15.19 6.95 5.17
CA TYR A 261 -15.01 6.63 3.76
C TYR A 261 -16.36 6.59 3.02
N LEU A 262 -17.37 5.96 3.60
CA LEU A 262 -18.74 5.87 3.02
C LEU A 262 -19.45 7.22 2.99
N GLU A 263 -19.24 8.09 3.97
CA GLU A 263 -19.80 9.46 3.99
C GLU A 263 -19.29 10.32 2.83
N GLN A 264 -18.09 10.05 2.34
CA GLN A 264 -17.47 10.75 1.21
C GLN A 264 -17.55 9.95 -0.09
N TRP A 265 -18.25 8.81 -0.09
CA TRP A 265 -18.38 7.95 -1.26
C TRP A 265 -19.13 8.64 -2.39
N GLY A 266 -18.55 8.66 -3.56
CA GLY A 266 -19.19 9.05 -4.81
C GLY A 266 -19.25 7.89 -5.80
N ASP A 267 -20.24 7.93 -6.67
CA ASP A 267 -20.35 6.99 -7.78
C ASP A 267 -19.86 7.64 -9.07
N TRP A 268 -19.04 6.92 -9.79
CA TRP A 268 -18.59 7.34 -11.11
C TRP A 268 -19.76 7.18 -12.10
N SER A 269 -20.00 8.19 -12.90
CA SER A 269 -20.99 8.17 -14.00
C SER A 269 -20.28 8.26 -15.34
N ASP A 270 -20.78 7.53 -16.33
CA ASP A 270 -20.26 7.61 -17.70
C ASP A 270 -20.57 8.99 -18.30
N PRO A 271 -19.54 9.81 -18.62
CA PRO A 271 -19.76 11.12 -19.22
C PRO A 271 -20.50 11.08 -20.57
N SER A 272 -20.45 9.95 -21.28
CA SER A 272 -21.16 9.78 -22.56
C SER A 272 -22.66 9.55 -22.40
N SER A 273 -23.11 9.17 -21.19
CA SER A 273 -24.53 8.92 -20.90
C SER A 273 -25.30 10.20 -20.51
N SER A 274 -24.64 11.32 -20.29
CA SER A 274 -25.24 12.59 -19.86
C SER A 274 -25.64 13.52 -21.02
N GLY A 275 -25.65 13.04 -22.26
CA GLY A 275 -25.89 13.79 -23.50
C GLY A 275 -27.12 13.38 -24.32
N SER A 276 -28.18 12.86 -23.65
CA SER A 276 -29.48 12.59 -24.35
C SER A 276 -30.63 13.40 -23.77
#